data_76b0762d0cfa6034fb3297e0d64200d3
#
_entry.id   76b0762d0cfa6034fb3297e0d64200d3
#
_cell.length_a   1.000
_cell.length_b   1.000
_cell.length_c   1.000
_cell.angle_alpha   90.00
_cell.angle_beta   90.00
_cell.angle_gamma   90.00
#
_symmetry.space_group_name_H-M   'P 1'
#
loop_
_entity.id
_entity.type
_entity.pdbx_description
1 polymer ?
#
loop_
_entity_poly.entity_id
_entity_poly.type
_entity_poly.pdbx_seq_one_letter_code
_entity_poly.pdbx_strand_id
1 'polypeptide(L)'
;VVVWARNEARGKEMEKKAAAEGLAITFDKVDTSDFEAVTAAAKRVADKFGKIDILINNAGITNDSTLKKMTVEQWQNVIDVNLSGTFYCCKAVLNYMLEAGYGRIVNASSVVGLYGNFGQTNYVATKAGLIGMTKTMARELGRKGITVNAVAPGFIETEMVAKMPENVLDGMRAKVPVGRLGRPEEIAAAYLYLASDEAAYVNGAVLSVDGGMTV
;
A
#
# COMPACT_ATOMS: atom_id res chain seq x y z
N VAL A 1 -4.80 -6.33 14.80
CA VAL A 1 -4.31 -6.15 13.41
C VAL A 1 -3.46 -7.35 13.02
N VAL A 2 -3.57 -7.83 11.77
CA VAL A 2 -2.68 -8.87 11.23
C VAL A 2 -1.81 -8.26 10.15
N VAL A 3 -0.50 -8.46 10.22
CA VAL A 3 0.48 -7.95 9.27
C VAL A 3 1.08 -9.09 8.48
N TRP A 4 1.01 -8.98 7.15
CA TRP A 4 1.60 -9.93 6.22
C TRP A 4 2.89 -9.37 5.63
N ALA A 5 3.98 -10.12 5.73
CA ALA A 5 5.25 -9.78 5.10
C ALA A 5 6.12 -11.03 4.92
N ARG A 6 7.11 -10.94 4.05
CA ARG A 6 8.03 -12.05 3.75
C ARG A 6 9.14 -12.21 4.79
N ASN A 7 9.57 -11.11 5.41
CA ASN A 7 10.67 -11.12 6.37
C ASN A 7 10.18 -11.49 7.77
N GLU A 8 10.38 -12.75 8.13
CA GLU A 8 9.92 -13.31 9.40
C GLU A 8 10.61 -12.66 10.62
N ALA A 9 11.90 -12.39 10.53
CA ALA A 9 12.65 -11.79 11.65
C ALA A 9 12.12 -10.38 11.98
N ARG A 10 11.95 -9.52 10.96
CA ARG A 10 11.38 -8.17 11.14
C ARG A 10 9.92 -8.24 11.60
N GLY A 11 9.15 -9.19 11.08
CA GLY A 11 7.74 -9.38 11.47
C GLY A 11 7.60 -9.74 12.94
N LYS A 12 8.38 -10.68 13.43
CA LYS A 12 8.40 -11.08 14.85
C LYS A 12 8.93 -9.97 15.78
N GLU A 13 9.92 -9.21 15.33
CA GLU A 13 10.41 -8.04 16.07
C GLU A 13 9.32 -6.97 16.22
N MET A 14 8.60 -6.67 15.13
CA MET A 14 7.48 -5.74 15.15
C MET A 14 6.36 -6.22 16.11
N GLU A 15 5.99 -7.49 16.04
CA GLU A 15 4.98 -8.09 16.93
C GLU A 15 5.39 -7.96 18.40
N LYS A 16 6.66 -8.22 18.72
CA LYS A 16 7.21 -8.05 20.07
C LYS A 16 7.18 -6.59 20.55
N LYS A 17 7.57 -5.64 19.69
CA LYS A 17 7.51 -4.20 20.01
C LYS A 17 6.07 -3.75 20.25
N ALA A 18 5.15 -4.13 19.39
CA ALA A 18 3.74 -3.82 19.51
C ALA A 18 3.14 -4.35 20.82
N ALA A 19 3.47 -5.60 21.18
CA ALA A 19 3.02 -6.20 22.45
C ALA A 19 3.55 -5.45 23.68
N ALA A 20 4.79 -4.95 23.63
CA ALA A 20 5.37 -4.13 24.70
C ALA A 20 4.65 -2.77 24.88
N GLU A 21 4.03 -2.26 23.81
CA GLU A 21 3.22 -1.04 23.80
C GLU A 21 1.72 -1.32 24.06
N GLY A 22 1.34 -2.56 24.35
CA GLY A 22 -0.05 -2.97 24.57
C GLY A 22 -0.90 -3.06 23.30
N LEU A 23 -0.27 -3.10 22.13
CA LEU A 23 -0.95 -3.17 20.84
C LEU A 23 -1.14 -4.62 20.39
N ALA A 24 -2.38 -4.96 19.98
CA ALA A 24 -2.74 -6.29 19.49
C ALA A 24 -2.38 -6.44 17.99
N ILE A 25 -1.12 -6.73 17.69
CA ILE A 25 -0.63 -7.01 16.33
C ILE A 25 -0.19 -8.48 16.26
N THR A 26 -0.58 -9.17 15.21
CA THR A 26 -0.12 -10.53 14.88
C THR A 26 0.61 -10.49 13.54
N PHE A 27 1.77 -11.12 13.48
CA PHE A 27 2.51 -11.30 12.23
C PHE A 27 2.20 -12.67 11.60
N ASP A 28 2.01 -12.69 10.28
CA ASP A 28 1.93 -13.92 9.48
C ASP A 28 2.87 -13.81 8.27
N LYS A 29 3.69 -14.82 8.04
CA LYS A 29 4.62 -14.85 6.91
C LYS A 29 3.88 -15.19 5.63
N VAL A 30 3.67 -14.18 4.79
CA VAL A 30 2.94 -14.32 3.52
C VAL A 30 3.71 -13.59 2.42
N ASP A 31 3.86 -14.23 1.27
CA ASP A 31 4.26 -13.57 0.04
C ASP A 31 2.99 -13.14 -0.71
N THR A 32 2.78 -11.85 -0.85
CA THR A 32 1.58 -11.32 -1.51
C THR A 32 1.54 -11.56 -3.01
N SER A 33 2.65 -11.95 -3.64
CA SER A 33 2.70 -12.37 -5.04
C SER A 33 2.24 -13.81 -5.27
N ASP A 34 1.97 -14.57 -4.21
CA ASP A 34 1.44 -15.93 -4.24
C ASP A 34 -0.05 -15.92 -3.85
N PHE A 35 -0.93 -16.15 -4.83
CA PHE A 35 -2.39 -16.12 -4.62
C PHE A 35 -2.88 -17.19 -3.66
N GLU A 36 -2.29 -18.40 -3.69
CA GLU A 36 -2.70 -19.49 -2.79
C GLU A 36 -2.30 -19.17 -1.35
N ALA A 37 -1.07 -18.66 -1.14
CA ALA A 37 -0.61 -18.23 0.17
C ALA A 37 -1.47 -17.10 0.75
N VAL A 38 -1.84 -16.11 -0.08
CA VAL A 38 -2.73 -15.00 0.30
C VAL A 38 -4.12 -15.50 0.66
N THR A 39 -4.70 -16.40 -0.14
CA THR A 39 -6.02 -16.97 0.10
C THR A 39 -6.06 -17.77 1.42
N ALA A 40 -5.04 -18.60 1.65
CA ALA A 40 -4.92 -19.36 2.90
C ALA A 40 -4.74 -18.42 4.11
N ALA A 41 -3.99 -17.34 3.96
CA ALA A 41 -3.79 -16.35 5.02
C ALA A 41 -5.09 -15.58 5.34
N ALA A 42 -5.84 -15.15 4.33
CA ALA A 42 -7.14 -14.51 4.53
C ALA A 42 -8.11 -15.43 5.28
N LYS A 43 -8.14 -16.72 4.92
CA LYS A 43 -8.94 -17.71 5.64
C LYS A 43 -8.53 -17.83 7.10
N ARG A 44 -7.23 -17.92 7.41
CA ARG A 44 -6.74 -17.97 8.81
C ARG A 44 -7.20 -16.74 9.62
N VAL A 45 -7.16 -15.54 9.02
CA VAL A 45 -7.63 -14.32 9.67
C VAL A 45 -9.14 -14.40 9.94
N ALA A 46 -9.93 -14.81 8.95
CA ALA A 46 -11.38 -14.95 9.08
C ALA A 46 -11.76 -16.02 10.12
N ASP A 47 -11.10 -17.18 10.10
CA ASP A 47 -11.34 -18.25 11.09
C ASP A 47 -11.01 -17.78 12.52
N LYS A 48 -9.94 -16.98 12.68
CA LYS A 48 -9.50 -16.49 14.01
C LYS A 48 -10.36 -15.37 14.58
N PHE A 49 -10.80 -14.44 13.72
CA PHE A 49 -11.46 -13.20 14.16
C PHE A 49 -12.94 -13.10 13.75
N GLY A 50 -13.43 -14.05 12.95
CA GLY A 50 -14.81 -14.08 12.45
C GLY A 50 -15.12 -13.11 11.31
N LYS A 51 -14.18 -12.21 10.98
CA LYS A 51 -14.39 -11.15 9.97
C LYS A 51 -13.09 -10.54 9.47
N ILE A 52 -13.17 -9.83 8.35
CA ILE A 52 -12.12 -8.96 7.81
C ILE A 52 -12.78 -7.64 7.41
N ASP A 53 -12.56 -6.58 8.20
CA ASP A 53 -13.21 -5.28 8.00
C ASP A 53 -12.37 -4.35 7.11
N ILE A 54 -11.02 -4.43 7.24
CA ILE A 54 -10.10 -3.47 6.64
C ILE A 54 -8.95 -4.22 5.95
N LEU A 55 -8.64 -3.81 4.72
CA LEU A 55 -7.46 -4.25 3.98
C LEU A 55 -6.60 -3.04 3.60
N ILE A 56 -5.35 -3.02 4.07
CA ILE A 56 -4.35 -2.05 3.65
C ILE A 56 -3.33 -2.74 2.75
N ASN A 57 -3.36 -2.43 1.46
CA ASN A 57 -2.39 -2.93 0.49
C ASN A 57 -1.19 -1.98 0.43
N ASN A 58 -0.23 -2.20 1.34
CA ASN A 58 0.99 -1.38 1.45
C ASN A 58 2.24 -2.07 0.89
N ALA A 59 2.23 -3.39 0.70
CA ALA A 59 3.36 -4.12 0.16
C ALA A 59 3.77 -3.60 -1.22
N GLY A 60 5.07 -3.39 -1.40
CA GLY A 60 5.60 -2.94 -2.69
C GLY A 60 7.12 -2.93 -2.70
N ILE A 61 7.66 -3.05 -3.91
CA ILE A 61 9.10 -3.01 -4.20
C ILE A 61 9.38 -2.07 -5.35
N THR A 62 10.62 -1.61 -5.44
CA THR A 62 11.19 -0.98 -6.63
C THR A 62 12.29 -1.87 -7.20
N ASN A 63 12.46 -1.84 -8.51
CA ASN A 63 13.60 -2.44 -9.20
C ASN A 63 13.89 -1.56 -10.42
N ASP A 64 14.49 -0.41 -10.12
CA ASP A 64 14.61 0.72 -11.03
C ASP A 64 15.68 0.48 -12.09
N SER A 65 15.35 0.81 -13.34
CA SER A 65 16.27 0.81 -14.46
C SER A 65 15.70 1.66 -15.60
N THR A 66 16.56 2.23 -16.44
CA THR A 66 16.09 2.88 -17.66
C THR A 66 15.46 1.85 -18.60
N LEU A 67 14.49 2.26 -19.43
CA LEU A 67 13.79 1.36 -20.36
C LEU A 67 14.77 0.54 -21.22
N LYS A 68 15.89 1.15 -21.65
CA LYS A 68 16.93 0.45 -22.44
C LYS A 68 17.61 -0.70 -21.68
N LYS A 69 17.73 -0.59 -20.36
CA LYS A 69 18.46 -1.56 -19.52
C LYS A 69 17.54 -2.46 -18.69
N MET A 70 16.27 -2.10 -18.57
CA MET A 70 15.30 -2.86 -17.77
C MET A 70 15.11 -4.24 -18.37
N THR A 71 15.32 -5.27 -17.58
CA THR A 71 15.05 -6.66 -17.99
C THR A 71 13.57 -6.99 -17.82
N VAL A 72 13.10 -8.00 -18.56
CA VAL A 72 11.73 -8.52 -18.41
C VAL A 72 11.50 -9.05 -16.99
N GLU A 73 12.53 -9.64 -16.38
CA GLU A 73 12.47 -10.12 -15.00
C GLU A 73 12.28 -8.95 -13.99
N GLN A 74 13.02 -7.85 -14.14
CA GLN A 74 12.85 -6.64 -13.33
C GLN A 74 11.44 -6.07 -13.47
N TRP A 75 10.92 -6.05 -14.69
CA TRP A 75 9.54 -5.64 -14.96
C TRP A 75 8.56 -6.56 -14.23
N GLN A 76 8.62 -7.86 -14.50
CA GLN A 76 7.65 -8.83 -13.99
C GLN A 76 7.65 -8.90 -12.47
N ASN A 77 8.81 -8.88 -11.82
CA ASN A 77 8.91 -8.91 -10.37
C ASN A 77 8.17 -7.73 -9.70
N VAL A 78 8.26 -6.52 -10.27
CA VAL A 78 7.54 -5.35 -9.76
C VAL A 78 6.04 -5.45 -10.02
N ILE A 79 5.63 -5.95 -11.19
CA ILE A 79 4.21 -6.21 -11.51
C ILE A 79 3.62 -7.23 -10.53
N ASP A 80 4.31 -8.34 -10.31
CA ASP A 80 3.80 -9.45 -9.50
C ASP A 80 3.57 -9.01 -8.05
N VAL A 81 4.52 -8.28 -7.46
CA VAL A 81 4.40 -7.83 -6.07
C VAL A 81 3.42 -6.66 -5.94
N ASN A 82 3.60 -5.60 -6.74
CA ASN A 82 2.91 -4.34 -6.49
C ASN A 82 1.48 -4.32 -7.03
N LEU A 83 1.23 -4.96 -8.18
CA LEU A 83 -0.07 -4.91 -8.86
C LEU A 83 -0.85 -6.20 -8.69
N SER A 84 -0.28 -7.33 -9.10
CA SER A 84 -0.93 -8.65 -8.97
C SER A 84 -1.16 -8.99 -7.50
N GLY A 85 -0.17 -8.76 -6.63
CA GLY A 85 -0.30 -9.01 -5.19
C GLY A 85 -1.40 -8.18 -4.54
N THR A 86 -1.56 -6.92 -4.91
CA THR A 86 -2.68 -6.10 -4.45
C THR A 86 -4.02 -6.67 -4.92
N PHE A 87 -4.11 -7.08 -6.18
CA PHE A 87 -5.32 -7.75 -6.69
C PHE A 87 -5.62 -9.04 -5.93
N TYR A 88 -4.61 -9.87 -5.66
CA TYR A 88 -4.75 -11.13 -4.92
C TYR A 88 -5.28 -10.89 -3.50
N CYS A 89 -4.72 -9.92 -2.79
CA CYS A 89 -5.20 -9.56 -1.46
C CYS A 89 -6.66 -9.08 -1.48
N CYS A 90 -7.02 -8.19 -2.41
CA CYS A 90 -8.39 -7.73 -2.57
C CYS A 90 -9.34 -8.90 -2.87
N LYS A 91 -8.97 -9.80 -3.80
CA LYS A 91 -9.77 -10.95 -4.20
C LYS A 91 -9.98 -11.93 -3.03
N ALA A 92 -8.94 -12.17 -2.23
CA ALA A 92 -9.00 -13.12 -1.13
C ALA A 92 -9.90 -12.65 0.02
N VAL A 93 -9.96 -11.33 0.29
CA VAL A 93 -10.80 -10.80 1.39
C VAL A 93 -12.21 -10.43 0.96
N LEU A 94 -12.46 -10.33 -0.35
CA LEU A 94 -13.70 -9.75 -0.89
C LEU A 94 -14.97 -10.43 -0.38
N ASN A 95 -15.03 -11.76 -0.37
CA ASN A 95 -16.22 -12.49 0.02
C ASN A 95 -16.57 -12.23 1.50
N TYR A 96 -15.58 -12.15 2.39
CA TYR A 96 -15.82 -11.84 3.79
C TYR A 96 -16.40 -10.43 3.99
N MET A 97 -15.92 -9.44 3.23
CA MET A 97 -16.48 -8.08 3.26
C MET A 97 -17.87 -8.01 2.65
N LEU A 98 -18.14 -8.75 1.56
CA LEU A 98 -19.47 -8.82 0.93
C LEU A 98 -20.52 -9.45 1.87
N GLU A 99 -20.17 -10.53 2.55
CA GLU A 99 -21.02 -11.20 3.54
C GLU A 99 -21.32 -10.30 4.73
N ALA A 100 -20.32 -9.52 5.17
CA ALA A 100 -20.48 -8.55 6.25
C ALA A 100 -21.27 -7.29 5.86
N GLY A 101 -21.39 -6.99 4.54
CA GLY A 101 -21.94 -5.72 4.06
C GLY A 101 -21.10 -4.50 4.46
N TYR A 102 -19.82 -4.70 4.78
CA TYR A 102 -18.89 -3.67 5.24
C TYR A 102 -17.46 -3.99 4.81
N GLY A 103 -16.73 -2.96 4.41
CA GLY A 103 -15.31 -3.08 4.12
C GLY A 103 -14.63 -1.74 3.84
N ARG A 104 -13.33 -1.68 4.15
CA ARG A 104 -12.45 -0.56 3.83
C ARG A 104 -11.19 -1.11 3.16
N ILE A 105 -10.98 -0.77 1.90
CA ILE A 105 -9.79 -1.16 1.14
C ILE A 105 -8.99 0.11 0.84
N VAL A 106 -7.72 0.14 1.25
CA VAL A 106 -6.82 1.27 0.97
C VAL A 106 -5.56 0.77 0.28
N ASN A 107 -5.30 1.29 -0.92
CA ASN A 107 -4.19 0.88 -1.77
C ASN A 107 -3.03 1.89 -1.69
N ALA A 108 -1.79 1.41 -1.53
CA ALA A 108 -0.59 2.24 -1.62
C ALA A 108 -0.23 2.52 -3.08
N SER A 109 -0.67 3.66 -3.61
CA SER A 109 -0.16 4.20 -4.87
C SER A 109 1.15 4.99 -4.62
N SER A 110 1.40 6.02 -5.39
CA SER A 110 2.50 6.98 -5.26
C SER A 110 2.21 8.17 -6.14
N VAL A 111 2.77 9.32 -5.82
CA VAL A 111 2.74 10.49 -6.72
C VAL A 111 3.33 10.18 -8.09
N VAL A 112 4.36 9.33 -8.18
CA VAL A 112 4.95 8.94 -9.48
C VAL A 112 3.97 8.17 -10.36
N GLY A 113 2.93 7.55 -9.80
CA GLY A 113 1.82 6.97 -10.54
C GLY A 113 0.93 8.01 -11.23
N LEU A 114 1.03 9.29 -10.84
CA LEU A 114 0.28 10.41 -11.42
C LEU A 114 1.04 11.09 -12.56
N TYR A 115 2.38 11.26 -12.45
CA TYR A 115 3.16 12.04 -13.40
C TYR A 115 4.37 11.31 -14.01
N GLY A 116 4.67 10.09 -13.57
CA GLY A 116 5.84 9.33 -14.04
C GLY A 116 7.13 9.66 -13.30
N ASN A 117 8.17 8.83 -13.49
CA ASN A 117 9.51 9.11 -13.00
C ASN A 117 10.57 8.41 -13.85
N PHE A 118 11.72 9.04 -14.02
CA PHE A 118 12.81 8.50 -14.81
C PHE A 118 13.33 7.18 -14.20
N GLY A 119 13.49 6.16 -15.03
CA GLY A 119 14.03 4.87 -14.62
C GLY A 119 13.03 3.95 -13.86
N GLN A 120 11.76 4.33 -13.75
CA GLN A 120 10.75 3.60 -12.99
C GLN A 120 9.56 3.13 -13.84
N THR A 121 9.78 2.75 -15.08
CA THR A 121 8.68 2.33 -15.98
C THR A 121 7.82 1.23 -15.38
N ASN A 122 8.42 0.21 -14.75
CA ASN A 122 7.72 -0.87 -14.06
C ASN A 122 6.96 -0.37 -12.81
N TYR A 123 7.62 0.37 -11.94
CA TYR A 123 7.02 0.88 -10.70
C TYR A 123 5.87 1.85 -10.97
N VAL A 124 6.09 2.81 -11.88
CA VAL A 124 5.06 3.78 -12.30
C VAL A 124 3.84 3.06 -12.90
N ALA A 125 4.06 2.06 -13.77
CA ALA A 125 2.97 1.28 -14.35
C ALA A 125 2.11 0.62 -13.26
N THR A 126 2.74 0.05 -12.20
CA THR A 126 1.98 -0.55 -11.10
C THR A 126 1.21 0.50 -10.30
N LYS A 127 1.84 1.64 -9.96
CA LYS A 127 1.22 2.66 -9.12
C LYS A 127 0.09 3.41 -9.85
N ALA A 128 0.21 3.61 -11.15
CA ALA A 128 -0.87 4.10 -12.02
C ALA A 128 -1.99 3.05 -12.16
N GLY A 129 -1.63 1.78 -12.35
CA GLY A 129 -2.58 0.66 -12.39
C GLY A 129 -3.42 0.56 -11.13
N LEU A 130 -2.82 0.74 -9.94
CA LEU A 130 -3.54 0.75 -8.67
C LEU A 130 -4.57 1.89 -8.58
N ILE A 131 -4.31 3.04 -9.17
CA ILE A 131 -5.27 4.13 -9.25
C ILE A 131 -6.50 3.71 -10.08
N GLY A 132 -6.26 3.09 -11.23
CA GLY A 132 -7.32 2.55 -12.07
C GLY A 132 -8.14 1.46 -11.37
N MET A 133 -7.46 0.49 -10.75
CA MET A 133 -8.09 -0.57 -9.95
C MET A 133 -8.95 0.00 -8.81
N THR A 134 -8.42 0.97 -8.06
CA THR A 134 -9.13 1.64 -6.96
C THR A 134 -10.45 2.23 -7.43
N LYS A 135 -10.43 2.99 -8.53
CA LYS A 135 -11.62 3.64 -9.10
C LYS A 135 -12.64 2.62 -9.61
N THR A 136 -12.20 1.53 -10.20
CA THR A 136 -13.08 0.46 -10.71
C THR A 136 -13.73 -0.28 -9.54
N MET A 137 -12.94 -0.78 -8.59
CA MET A 137 -13.46 -1.48 -7.42
C MET A 137 -14.40 -0.61 -6.58
N ALA A 138 -14.12 0.69 -6.44
CA ALA A 138 -15.01 1.62 -5.75
C ALA A 138 -16.43 1.68 -6.37
N ARG A 139 -16.52 1.60 -7.71
CA ARG A 139 -17.80 1.56 -8.42
C ARG A 139 -18.53 0.23 -8.24
N GLU A 140 -17.80 -0.88 -8.28
CA GLU A 140 -18.35 -2.23 -8.18
C GLU A 140 -18.86 -2.53 -6.76
N LEU A 141 -18.15 -2.02 -5.74
CA LEU A 141 -18.33 -2.44 -4.35
C LEU A 141 -19.07 -1.41 -3.48
N GLY A 142 -19.19 -0.15 -3.93
CA GLY A 142 -19.78 0.91 -3.11
C GLY A 142 -21.18 0.61 -2.62
N ARG A 143 -22.05 0.05 -3.48
CA ARG A 143 -23.42 -0.36 -3.09
C ARG A 143 -23.46 -1.56 -2.14
N LYS A 144 -22.32 -2.19 -1.89
CA LYS A 144 -22.16 -3.33 -0.97
C LYS A 144 -21.60 -2.91 0.40
N GLY A 145 -21.54 -1.60 0.66
CA GLY A 145 -20.98 -1.07 1.92
C GLY A 145 -19.45 -1.06 2.01
N ILE A 146 -18.77 -1.29 0.87
CA ILE A 146 -17.31 -1.35 0.82
C ILE A 146 -16.78 -0.11 0.12
N THR A 147 -15.88 0.64 0.76
CA THR A 147 -15.14 1.73 0.12
C THR A 147 -13.75 1.27 -0.31
N VAL A 148 -13.30 1.79 -1.45
CA VAL A 148 -11.96 1.51 -1.99
C VAL A 148 -11.30 2.82 -2.33
N ASN A 149 -10.17 3.12 -1.68
CA ASN A 149 -9.41 4.35 -1.87
C ASN A 149 -7.92 4.07 -2.06
N ALA A 150 -7.17 5.06 -2.49
CA ALA A 150 -5.72 4.99 -2.59
C ALA A 150 -5.07 6.16 -1.86
N VAL A 151 -3.89 5.93 -1.29
CA VAL A 151 -2.98 6.98 -0.85
C VAL A 151 -1.84 7.07 -1.85
N ALA A 152 -1.48 8.28 -2.27
CA ALA A 152 -0.36 8.57 -3.14
C ALA A 152 0.70 9.40 -2.38
N PRO A 153 1.64 8.73 -1.69
CA PRO A 153 2.71 9.41 -0.98
C PRO A 153 3.68 10.12 -1.94
N GLY A 154 4.19 11.28 -1.50
CA GLY A 154 5.36 11.93 -2.08
C GLY A 154 6.67 11.33 -1.58
N PHE A 155 7.70 12.16 -1.39
CA PHE A 155 8.97 11.74 -0.82
C PHE A 155 8.86 11.62 0.71
N ILE A 156 9.05 10.40 1.21
CA ILE A 156 8.87 10.07 2.64
C ILE A 156 10.22 9.66 3.22
N GLU A 157 10.53 10.17 4.41
CA GLU A 157 11.73 9.88 5.17
C GLU A 157 11.67 8.47 5.75
N THR A 158 12.13 7.49 4.96
CA THR A 158 12.26 6.09 5.36
C THR A 158 13.71 5.78 5.71
N GLU A 159 13.96 4.65 6.39
CA GLU A 159 15.32 4.16 6.66
C GLU A 159 16.22 4.10 5.40
N MET A 160 15.62 3.86 4.24
CA MET A 160 16.34 3.81 2.96
C MET A 160 16.70 5.22 2.49
N VAL A 161 15.75 6.14 2.56
CA VAL A 161 15.94 7.55 2.15
C VAL A 161 16.94 8.25 3.07
N ALA A 162 16.84 8.04 4.38
CA ALA A 162 17.76 8.62 5.37
C ALA A 162 19.25 8.25 5.18
N LYS A 163 19.52 7.19 4.40
CA LYS A 163 20.90 6.77 4.06
C LYS A 163 21.43 7.38 2.77
N MET A 164 20.63 8.19 2.07
CA MET A 164 21.05 8.87 0.84
C MET A 164 22.01 10.03 1.16
N PRO A 165 22.91 10.38 0.22
CA PRO A 165 23.76 11.56 0.35
C PRO A 165 22.94 12.85 0.53
N GLU A 166 23.44 13.79 1.38
CA GLU A 166 22.71 15.00 1.73
C GLU A 166 22.34 15.86 0.51
N ASN A 167 23.23 15.96 -0.47
CA ASN A 167 22.92 16.68 -1.72
C ASN A 167 21.75 16.09 -2.51
N VAL A 168 21.49 14.77 -2.39
CA VAL A 168 20.33 14.11 -2.99
C VAL A 168 19.08 14.45 -2.18
N LEU A 169 19.17 14.41 -0.85
CA LEU A 169 18.08 14.78 0.06
C LEU A 169 17.68 16.24 -0.13
N ASP A 170 18.64 17.16 -0.26
CA ASP A 170 18.36 18.57 -0.54
C ASP A 170 17.66 18.75 -1.89
N GLY A 171 18.08 18.02 -2.92
CA GLY A 171 17.40 18.01 -4.22
C GLY A 171 15.97 17.46 -4.15
N MET A 172 15.69 16.52 -3.25
CA MET A 172 14.34 16.03 -2.99
C MET A 172 13.50 17.07 -2.23
N ARG A 173 14.04 17.65 -1.15
CA ARG A 173 13.37 18.71 -0.36
C ARG A 173 13.00 19.91 -1.22
N ALA A 174 13.89 20.34 -2.11
CA ALA A 174 13.67 21.46 -3.01
C ALA A 174 12.49 21.26 -3.98
N LYS A 175 12.07 20.03 -4.23
CA LYS A 175 10.91 19.70 -5.08
C LYS A 175 9.60 19.69 -4.31
N VAL A 176 9.63 19.77 -2.99
CA VAL A 176 8.43 19.71 -2.14
C VAL A 176 8.09 21.12 -1.65
N PRO A 177 6.94 21.69 -2.01
CA PRO A 177 6.54 23.04 -1.58
C PRO A 177 6.58 23.27 -0.07
N VAL A 178 6.28 22.24 0.73
CA VAL A 178 6.40 22.31 2.22
C VAL A 178 7.87 22.35 2.69
N GLY A 179 8.85 22.15 1.80
CA GLY A 179 10.28 22.32 2.09
C GLY A 179 10.92 21.18 2.88
N ARG A 180 10.23 20.06 3.08
CA ARG A 180 10.75 18.87 3.77
C ARG A 180 10.19 17.58 3.19
N LEU A 181 10.81 16.46 3.52
CA LEU A 181 10.23 15.15 3.28
C LEU A 181 9.06 14.90 4.25
N GLY A 182 8.11 14.08 3.81
CA GLY A 182 7.04 13.60 4.68
C GLY A 182 7.55 12.54 5.66
N ARG A 183 6.89 12.42 6.80
CA ARG A 183 7.21 11.38 7.78
C ARG A 183 6.30 10.17 7.58
N PRO A 184 6.74 8.95 7.90
CA PRO A 184 5.91 7.74 7.82
C PRO A 184 4.57 7.87 8.57
N GLU A 185 4.57 8.57 9.73
CA GLU A 185 3.37 8.79 10.54
C GLU A 185 2.33 9.65 9.82
N GLU A 186 2.76 10.57 8.96
CA GLU A 186 1.84 11.41 8.16
C GLU A 186 1.12 10.57 7.09
N ILE A 187 1.80 9.55 6.55
CA ILE A 187 1.18 8.58 5.66
C ILE A 187 0.25 7.64 6.42
N ALA A 188 0.67 7.16 7.59
CA ALA A 188 -0.15 6.31 8.46
C ALA A 188 -1.46 7.00 8.86
N ALA A 189 -1.44 8.31 9.16
CA ALA A 189 -2.64 9.09 9.45
C ALA A 189 -3.63 9.12 8.28
N ALA A 190 -3.14 9.21 7.04
CA ALA A 190 -4.00 9.15 5.84
C ALA A 190 -4.64 7.75 5.67
N TYR A 191 -3.88 6.69 5.91
CA TYR A 191 -4.43 5.33 5.92
C TYR A 191 -5.48 5.16 7.02
N LEU A 192 -5.19 5.63 8.23
CA LEU A 192 -6.12 5.54 9.37
C LEU A 192 -7.44 6.25 9.04
N TYR A 193 -7.38 7.47 8.49
CA TYR A 193 -8.57 8.20 8.07
C TYR A 193 -9.39 7.41 7.04
N LEU A 194 -8.77 6.95 5.96
CA LEU A 194 -9.48 6.23 4.90
C LEU A 194 -10.00 4.84 5.33
N ALA A 195 -9.44 4.27 6.39
CA ALA A 195 -9.87 3.01 6.98
C ALA A 195 -10.96 3.19 8.04
N SER A 196 -11.23 4.41 8.48
CA SER A 196 -12.19 4.72 9.55
C SER A 196 -13.61 4.98 9.04
N ASP A 197 -14.57 5.10 9.94
CA ASP A 197 -15.96 5.41 9.62
C ASP A 197 -16.16 6.89 9.24
N GLU A 198 -15.26 7.78 9.62
CA GLU A 198 -15.25 9.19 9.19
C GLU A 198 -15.08 9.33 7.68
N ALA A 199 -14.45 8.33 7.03
CA ALA A 199 -14.29 8.28 5.58
C ALA A 199 -15.41 7.49 4.87
N ALA A 200 -16.54 7.20 5.52
CA ALA A 200 -17.61 6.36 4.95
C ALA A 200 -18.18 6.88 3.62
N TYR A 201 -18.07 8.18 3.35
CA TYR A 201 -18.51 8.78 2.07
C TYR A 201 -17.36 9.06 1.10
N VAL A 202 -16.11 8.67 1.46
CA VAL A 202 -14.94 8.76 0.59
C VAL A 202 -14.76 7.43 -0.13
N ASN A 203 -15.00 7.42 -1.45
CA ASN A 203 -14.93 6.21 -2.27
C ASN A 203 -14.36 6.49 -3.66
N GLY A 204 -13.33 5.77 -4.08
CA GLY A 204 -12.63 5.97 -5.34
C GLY A 204 -11.64 7.14 -5.34
N ALA A 205 -11.36 7.72 -4.17
CA ALA A 205 -10.42 8.81 -4.03
C ALA A 205 -8.96 8.33 -4.15
N VAL A 206 -8.12 9.23 -4.66
CA VAL A 206 -6.65 9.12 -4.61
C VAL A 206 -6.15 10.29 -3.79
N LEU A 207 -5.82 10.03 -2.53
CA LEU A 207 -5.37 11.05 -1.59
C LEU A 207 -3.86 11.25 -1.73
N SER A 208 -3.44 12.34 -2.34
CA SER A 208 -2.02 12.75 -2.36
C SER A 208 -1.61 13.23 -0.97
N VAL A 209 -0.50 12.68 -0.46
CA VAL A 209 0.14 13.09 0.80
C VAL A 209 1.60 13.36 0.49
N ASP A 210 1.87 14.52 -0.08
CA ASP A 210 3.10 14.79 -0.83
C ASP A 210 3.70 16.19 -0.56
N GLY A 211 3.13 16.94 0.36
CA GLY A 211 3.59 18.30 0.69
C GLY A 211 3.41 19.30 -0.45
N GLY A 212 2.46 19.08 -1.36
CA GLY A 212 2.16 19.94 -2.50
C GLY A 212 2.99 19.64 -3.75
N MET A 213 3.65 18.48 -3.82
CA MET A 213 4.54 18.13 -4.93
C MET A 213 3.80 17.91 -6.26
N THR A 214 2.50 17.63 -6.23
CA THR A 214 1.68 17.33 -7.42
C THR A 214 0.67 18.41 -7.79
N VAL A 215 0.77 19.59 -7.20
CA VAL A 215 -0.08 20.77 -7.51
C VAL A 215 0.68 21.78 -8.34
#